data_34b3b5e7a6c9ede8ca96c6600130044a
#
_entry.id   34b3b5e7a6c9ede8ca96c6600130044a
#
_cell.length_a   1.000
_cell.length_b   1.000
_cell.length_c   1.000
_cell.angle_alpha   90.00
_cell.angle_beta   90.00
_cell.angle_gamma   90.00
#
_symmetry.space_group_name_H-M   'P 1'
#
loop_
_entity.id
_entity.type
_entity.pdbx_description
1 polymer ?
#
loop_
_entity_poly.entity_id
_entity_poly.type
_entity_poly.pdbx_seq_one_letter_code
_entity_poly.pdbx_strand_id
1 'polypeptide(L)'
;MKYEQAQHLKPGEFKRLWGVKLETFQHMVEIVQQQERQKKKAGRPGNISREDQVLMTLEYWREYRTYFHIGKSWGVTESTACRIIQKIEKLLSEARVFTLPGKKHLYQSKALINTVVIDVTESPIERPKKNKSSSIVARKKGIP
;
A
#
# COMPACT_ATOMS: atom_id res chain seq x y z
N MET A 1 2.97 -16.15 -8.60
CA MET A 1 3.42 -17.26 -7.70
C MET A 1 2.39 -17.38 -6.60
N LYS A 2 1.82 -18.59 -6.39
CA LYS A 2 0.81 -18.86 -5.35
C LYS A 2 1.46 -19.05 -3.97
N TYR A 3 0.68 -18.88 -2.91
CA TYR A 3 1.14 -19.01 -1.53
C TYR A 3 1.77 -20.37 -1.22
N GLU A 4 1.23 -21.45 -1.79
CA GLU A 4 1.80 -22.80 -1.67
C GLU A 4 3.29 -22.87 -2.04
N GLN A 5 3.69 -22.10 -3.05
CA GLN A 5 5.10 -22.00 -3.46
C GLN A 5 5.88 -21.00 -2.60
N ALA A 6 5.20 -19.92 -2.18
CA ALA A 6 5.79 -18.84 -1.41
C ALA A 6 6.20 -19.25 0.01
N GLN A 7 5.47 -20.18 0.62
CA GLN A 7 5.77 -20.66 1.99
C GLN A 7 7.09 -21.42 2.11
N HIS A 8 7.64 -21.91 1.01
CA HIS A 8 8.94 -22.60 0.98
C HIS A 8 10.14 -21.67 0.77
N LEU A 9 9.89 -20.38 0.57
CA LEU A 9 10.94 -19.38 0.36
C LEU A 9 11.61 -18.99 1.69
N LYS A 10 12.89 -18.68 1.61
CA LYS A 10 13.61 -18.08 2.74
C LYS A 10 13.01 -16.70 3.06
N PRO A 11 13.02 -16.26 4.34
CA PRO A 11 12.44 -14.96 4.74
C PRO A 11 12.97 -13.77 3.93
N GLY A 12 14.24 -13.78 3.56
CA GLY A 12 14.85 -12.74 2.73
C GLY A 12 14.32 -12.72 1.29
N GLU A 13 14.08 -13.89 0.70
CA GLU A 13 13.52 -14.04 -0.64
C GLU A 13 12.06 -13.59 -0.66
N PHE A 14 11.29 -13.98 0.36
CA PHE A 14 9.92 -13.54 0.53
C PHE A 14 9.82 -12.01 0.57
N LYS A 15 10.63 -11.37 1.44
CA LYS A 15 10.69 -9.90 1.52
C LYS A 15 11.10 -9.26 0.20
N ARG A 16 12.03 -9.88 -0.53
CA ARG A 16 12.49 -9.39 -1.83
C ARG A 16 11.39 -9.45 -2.89
N LEU A 17 10.50 -10.44 -2.85
CA LEU A 17 9.39 -10.60 -3.79
C LEU A 17 8.21 -9.67 -3.49
N TRP A 18 7.77 -9.60 -2.24
CA TRP A 18 6.53 -8.86 -1.87
C TRP A 18 6.75 -7.58 -1.06
N GLY A 19 7.99 -7.24 -0.71
CA GLY A 19 8.32 -5.99 -0.03
C GLY A 19 8.08 -5.99 1.48
N VAL A 20 7.41 -7.01 2.02
CA VAL A 20 7.08 -7.15 3.45
C VAL A 20 7.73 -8.40 4.04
N LYS A 21 7.94 -8.41 5.37
CA LYS A 21 8.38 -9.60 6.09
C LYS A 21 7.26 -10.65 6.13
N LEU A 22 7.62 -11.92 6.25
CA LEU A 22 6.66 -13.02 6.36
C LEU A 22 5.70 -12.85 7.55
N GLU A 23 6.20 -12.38 8.70
CA GLU A 23 5.41 -12.08 9.89
C GLU A 23 4.34 -11.00 9.61
N THR A 24 4.73 -9.93 8.91
CA THR A 24 3.81 -8.86 8.51
C THR A 24 2.73 -9.38 7.57
N PHE A 25 3.11 -10.22 6.62
CA PHE A 25 2.16 -10.88 5.71
C PHE A 25 1.17 -11.77 6.47
N GLN A 26 1.65 -12.60 7.39
CA GLN A 26 0.78 -13.45 8.22
C GLN A 26 -0.23 -12.61 9.00
N HIS A 27 0.22 -11.52 9.60
CA HIS A 27 -0.68 -10.59 10.29
C HIS A 27 -1.72 -9.94 9.37
N MET A 28 -1.35 -9.59 8.14
CA MET A 28 -2.32 -9.11 7.13
C MET A 28 -3.38 -10.16 6.81
N VAL A 29 -2.97 -11.43 6.65
CA VAL A 29 -3.89 -12.54 6.40
C VAL A 29 -4.86 -12.75 7.57
N GLU A 30 -4.37 -12.70 8.81
CA GLU A 30 -5.20 -12.82 10.00
C GLU A 30 -6.27 -11.72 10.07
N ILE A 31 -5.89 -10.47 9.79
CA ILE A 31 -6.83 -9.34 9.73
C ILE A 31 -7.92 -9.59 8.70
N VAL A 32 -7.54 -10.01 7.49
CA VAL A 32 -8.50 -10.31 6.42
C VAL A 32 -9.44 -11.45 6.84
N GLN A 33 -8.93 -12.49 7.46
CA GLN A 33 -9.73 -13.61 7.96
C GLN A 33 -10.71 -13.18 9.06
N GLN A 34 -10.27 -12.37 10.02
CA GLN A 34 -11.13 -11.85 11.10
C GLN A 34 -12.26 -10.99 10.55
N GLN A 35 -11.96 -10.08 9.65
CA GLN A 35 -12.95 -9.21 9.02
C GLN A 35 -13.96 -10.00 8.18
N GLU A 36 -13.53 -11.05 7.51
CA GLU A 36 -14.45 -11.90 6.74
C GLU A 36 -15.37 -12.74 7.62
N ARG A 37 -14.90 -13.22 8.78
CA ARG A 37 -15.74 -13.95 9.75
C ARG A 37 -16.87 -13.09 10.33
N GLN A 38 -16.68 -11.78 10.40
CA GLN A 38 -17.69 -10.83 10.90
C GLN A 38 -18.81 -10.56 9.90
N LYS A 39 -18.67 -10.97 8.64
CA LYS A 39 -19.73 -10.79 7.63
C LYS A 39 -20.93 -11.68 7.93
N LYS A 40 -22.11 -11.07 8.06
CA LYS A 40 -23.38 -11.76 8.34
C LYS A 40 -23.83 -12.74 7.23
N LYS A 41 -23.33 -12.60 6.01
CA LYS A 41 -23.67 -13.49 4.87
C LYS A 41 -22.38 -14.03 4.26
N ALA A 42 -22.21 -15.33 4.31
CA ALA A 42 -21.18 -16.03 3.55
C ALA A 42 -21.63 -16.10 2.08
N GLY A 43 -20.89 -15.42 1.20
CA GLY A 43 -21.07 -15.60 -0.25
C GLY A 43 -20.42 -16.90 -0.73
N ARG A 44 -20.58 -17.22 -2.04
CA ARG A 44 -19.88 -18.35 -2.67
C ARG A 44 -18.36 -18.21 -2.42
N PRO A 45 -17.67 -19.27 -1.97
CA PRO A 45 -16.22 -19.25 -1.82
C PRO A 45 -15.54 -18.84 -3.13
N GLY A 46 -14.63 -17.90 -3.06
CA GLY A 46 -13.83 -17.50 -4.23
C GLY A 46 -12.80 -18.57 -4.58
N ASN A 47 -12.43 -18.67 -5.86
CA ASN A 47 -11.42 -19.61 -6.34
C ASN A 47 -9.98 -19.31 -5.88
N ILE A 48 -9.75 -18.16 -5.25
CA ILE A 48 -8.44 -17.69 -4.78
C ILE A 48 -8.44 -17.69 -3.26
N SER A 49 -7.42 -18.30 -2.65
CA SER A 49 -7.25 -18.32 -1.19
C SER A 49 -7.06 -16.92 -0.64
N ARG A 50 -7.24 -16.73 0.67
CA ARG A 50 -7.07 -15.42 1.31
C ARG A 50 -5.61 -14.97 1.27
N GLU A 51 -4.72 -15.90 1.48
CA GLU A 51 -3.28 -15.74 1.36
C GLU A 51 -2.90 -15.24 -0.03
N ASP A 52 -3.42 -15.87 -1.08
CA ASP A 52 -3.20 -15.48 -2.47
C ASP A 52 -3.81 -14.09 -2.79
N GLN A 53 -4.97 -13.75 -2.21
CA GLN A 53 -5.56 -12.41 -2.36
C GLN A 53 -4.66 -11.31 -1.78
N VAL A 54 -4.05 -11.57 -0.61
CA VAL A 54 -3.10 -10.64 0.02
C VAL A 54 -1.81 -10.56 -0.81
N LEU A 55 -1.26 -11.69 -1.27
CA LEU A 55 -0.07 -11.70 -2.13
C LEU A 55 -0.30 -10.95 -3.45
N MET A 56 -1.45 -11.14 -4.09
CA MET A 56 -1.85 -10.41 -5.30
C MET A 56 -1.87 -8.90 -5.05
N THR A 57 -2.37 -8.46 -3.90
CA THR A 57 -2.42 -7.04 -3.53
C THR A 57 -1.02 -6.48 -3.28
N LEU A 58 -0.16 -7.24 -2.59
CA LEU A 58 1.24 -6.84 -2.37
C LEU A 58 2.03 -6.74 -3.68
N GLU A 59 1.81 -7.66 -4.63
CA GLU A 59 2.41 -7.60 -5.96
C GLU A 59 1.97 -6.35 -6.70
N TYR A 60 0.67 -6.01 -6.65
CA TYR A 60 0.14 -4.79 -7.24
C TYR A 60 0.80 -3.53 -6.66
N TRP A 61 0.89 -3.42 -5.35
CA TRP A 61 1.49 -2.25 -4.69
C TRP A 61 2.99 -2.10 -4.98
N ARG A 62 3.69 -3.22 -5.06
CA ARG A 62 5.14 -3.22 -5.25
C ARG A 62 5.56 -2.93 -6.69
N GLU A 63 4.90 -3.56 -7.66
CA GLU A 63 5.34 -3.57 -9.05
C GLU A 63 4.58 -2.57 -9.93
N TYR A 64 3.53 -1.94 -9.42
CA TYR A 64 2.67 -1.00 -10.17
C TYR A 64 2.15 -1.57 -11.50
N ARG A 65 1.94 -2.88 -11.56
CA ARG A 65 1.37 -3.55 -12.73
C ARG A 65 -0.10 -3.19 -12.89
N THR A 66 -0.59 -3.19 -14.13
CA THR A 66 -2.03 -3.03 -14.38
C THR A 66 -2.81 -4.24 -13.88
N TYR A 67 -4.09 -4.06 -13.56
CA TYR A 67 -4.98 -5.17 -13.17
C TYR A 67 -5.04 -6.26 -14.22
N PHE A 68 -4.90 -5.90 -15.52
CA PHE A 68 -4.81 -6.86 -16.61
C PHE A 68 -3.60 -7.80 -16.44
N HIS A 69 -2.41 -7.26 -16.21
CA HIS A 69 -1.20 -8.06 -16.00
C HIS A 69 -1.31 -8.94 -14.75
N ILE A 70 -1.78 -8.38 -13.64
CA ILE A 70 -2.03 -9.13 -12.41
C ILE A 70 -3.05 -10.25 -12.66
N GLY A 71 -4.16 -9.94 -13.33
CA GLY A 71 -5.16 -10.94 -13.68
C GLY A 71 -4.60 -12.10 -14.48
N LYS A 72 -3.76 -11.83 -15.49
CA LYS A 72 -3.10 -12.87 -16.28
C LYS A 72 -2.10 -13.69 -15.47
N SER A 73 -1.32 -13.07 -14.60
CA SER A 73 -0.36 -13.76 -13.74
C SER A 73 -1.04 -14.70 -12.74
N TRP A 74 -2.23 -14.34 -12.26
CA TRP A 74 -2.98 -15.09 -11.25
C TRP A 74 -4.11 -15.97 -11.83
N GLY A 75 -4.28 -15.98 -13.15
CA GLY A 75 -5.30 -16.81 -13.82
C GLY A 75 -6.73 -16.32 -13.57
N VAL A 76 -6.94 -15.02 -13.41
CA VAL A 76 -8.24 -14.39 -13.22
C VAL A 76 -8.49 -13.28 -14.23
N THR A 77 -9.75 -12.84 -14.34
CA THR A 77 -10.09 -11.68 -15.16
C THR A 77 -9.60 -10.38 -14.49
N GLU A 78 -9.34 -9.36 -15.29
CA GLU A 78 -8.98 -8.03 -14.82
C GLU A 78 -9.95 -7.47 -13.79
N SER A 79 -11.25 -7.60 -14.06
CA SER A 79 -12.31 -7.17 -13.13
C SER A 79 -12.26 -7.91 -11.80
N THR A 80 -11.88 -9.20 -11.80
CA THR A 80 -11.73 -9.99 -10.57
C THR A 80 -10.51 -9.53 -9.80
N ALA A 81 -9.36 -9.31 -10.47
CA ALA A 81 -8.15 -8.78 -9.84
C ALA A 81 -8.43 -7.41 -9.19
N CYS A 82 -9.06 -6.49 -9.91
CA CYS A 82 -9.46 -5.18 -9.39
C CYS A 82 -10.31 -5.29 -8.11
N ARG A 83 -11.37 -6.12 -8.14
CA ARG A 83 -12.26 -6.30 -6.97
C ARG A 83 -11.54 -6.91 -5.77
N ILE A 84 -10.64 -7.86 -5.99
CA ILE A 84 -9.85 -8.49 -4.92
C ILE A 84 -8.93 -7.45 -4.29
N ILE A 85 -8.15 -6.72 -5.09
CA ILE A 85 -7.21 -5.72 -4.60
C ILE A 85 -7.92 -4.64 -3.81
N GLN A 86 -8.97 -4.02 -4.37
CA GLN A 86 -9.76 -3.00 -3.67
C GLN A 86 -10.40 -3.52 -2.37
N LYS A 87 -10.87 -4.77 -2.37
CA LYS A 87 -11.40 -5.41 -1.16
C LYS A 87 -10.34 -5.52 -0.07
N ILE A 88 -9.15 -6.03 -0.41
CA ILE A 88 -8.06 -6.22 0.56
C ILE A 88 -7.54 -4.86 1.06
N GLU A 89 -7.36 -3.88 0.19
CA GLU A 89 -7.00 -2.51 0.54
C GLU A 89 -7.96 -1.92 1.58
N LYS A 90 -9.26 -2.05 1.31
CA LYS A 90 -10.30 -1.58 2.23
C LYS A 90 -10.20 -2.26 3.60
N LEU A 91 -10.10 -3.60 3.63
CA LEU A 91 -10.03 -4.37 4.89
C LEU A 91 -8.79 -4.01 5.71
N LEU A 92 -7.63 -3.89 5.08
CA LEU A 92 -6.39 -3.52 5.76
C LEU A 92 -6.39 -2.06 6.26
N SER A 93 -6.99 -1.15 5.49
CA SER A 93 -7.15 0.26 5.89
C SER A 93 -8.11 0.41 7.08
N GLU A 94 -9.24 -0.28 7.07
CA GLU A 94 -10.23 -0.25 8.15
C GLU A 94 -9.70 -0.84 9.47
N ALA A 95 -8.79 -1.79 9.39
CA ALA A 95 -8.14 -2.39 10.57
C ALA A 95 -7.26 -1.41 11.35
N ARG A 96 -6.82 -0.28 10.75
CA ARG A 96 -5.97 0.77 11.34
C ARG A 96 -4.62 0.28 11.92
N VAL A 97 -4.24 -0.96 11.68
CA VAL A 97 -2.98 -1.55 12.21
C VAL A 97 -1.77 -1.02 11.45
N PHE A 98 -1.94 -0.73 10.15
CA PHE A 98 -0.87 -0.25 9.26
C PHE A 98 -0.94 1.26 9.00
N THR A 99 -1.64 2.02 9.84
CA THR A 99 -1.72 3.47 9.72
C THR A 99 -0.48 4.13 10.32
N LEU A 100 0.03 5.14 9.63
CA LEU A 100 1.11 5.96 10.17
C LEU A 100 0.60 6.76 11.38
N PRO A 101 1.41 6.90 12.44
CA PRO A 101 1.06 7.73 13.58
C PRO A 101 0.85 9.19 13.14
N GLY A 102 -0.23 9.82 13.60
CA GLY A 102 -0.51 11.22 13.31
C GLY A 102 0.56 12.16 13.91
N LYS A 103 0.66 13.39 13.40
CA LYS A 103 1.64 14.40 13.86
C LYS A 103 1.70 14.54 15.40
N LYS A 104 0.54 14.57 16.06
CA LYS A 104 0.48 14.67 17.53
C LYS A 104 1.18 13.50 18.24
N HIS A 105 1.05 12.30 17.71
CA HIS A 105 1.69 11.12 18.29
C HIS A 105 3.21 11.14 18.10
N LEU A 106 3.70 11.65 16.97
CA LEU A 106 5.14 11.83 16.71
C LEU A 106 5.78 12.82 17.68
N TYR A 107 5.07 13.87 18.09
CA TYR A 107 5.56 14.83 19.09
C TYR A 107 5.45 14.34 20.54
N GLN A 108 4.51 13.46 20.84
CA GLN A 108 4.29 12.95 22.19
C GLN A 108 5.07 11.67 22.51
N SER A 109 5.46 10.91 21.52
CA SER A 109 6.27 9.71 21.72
C SER A 109 7.73 10.10 21.90
N LYS A 110 8.39 9.54 22.95
CA LYS A 110 9.86 9.55 23.09
C LYS A 110 10.55 8.70 22.00
N ALA A 111 9.89 8.46 20.89
CA ALA A 111 10.43 7.74 19.76
C ALA A 111 11.56 8.57 19.14
N LEU A 112 12.78 8.05 19.23
CA LEU A 112 13.92 8.58 18.50
C LEU A 112 13.65 8.44 17.01
N ILE A 113 13.32 9.56 16.36
CA ILE A 113 13.20 9.62 14.90
C ILE A 113 14.62 9.62 14.34
N ASN A 114 15.10 8.48 13.88
CA ASN A 114 16.46 8.35 13.36
C ASN A 114 16.61 8.87 11.93
N THR A 115 15.52 8.92 11.17
CA THR A 115 15.57 9.33 9.75
C THR A 115 14.24 9.98 9.35
N VAL A 116 14.32 11.14 8.72
CA VAL A 116 13.18 11.83 8.08
C VAL A 116 13.48 11.92 6.59
N VAL A 117 12.62 11.37 5.76
CA VAL A 117 12.69 11.51 4.31
C VAL A 117 11.71 12.61 3.90
N ILE A 118 12.22 13.65 3.24
CA ILE A 118 11.41 14.76 2.72
C ILE A 118 11.45 14.66 1.20
N ASP A 119 10.29 14.42 0.60
CA ASP A 119 10.10 14.51 -0.85
C ASP A 119 9.60 15.91 -1.18
N VAL A 120 10.38 16.65 -1.98
CA VAL A 120 10.06 18.01 -2.41
C VAL A 120 9.85 18.01 -3.92
N THR A 121 8.63 18.26 -4.35
CA THR A 121 8.29 18.40 -5.75
C THR A 121 8.15 19.87 -6.11
N GLU A 122 8.96 20.36 -7.05
CA GLU A 122 8.77 21.68 -7.65
C GLU A 122 7.77 21.58 -8.81
N SER A 123 6.61 22.22 -8.66
CA SER A 123 5.67 22.39 -9.77
C SER A 123 5.94 23.73 -10.46
N PRO A 124 6.28 23.76 -11.77
CA PRO A 124 6.39 25.01 -12.49
C PRO A 124 5.04 25.70 -12.56
N ILE A 125 4.95 26.91 -11.97
CA ILE A 125 3.75 27.74 -12.05
C ILE A 125 3.86 28.63 -13.28
N GLU A 126 2.87 28.58 -14.16
CA GLU A 126 2.78 29.56 -15.26
C GLU A 126 2.77 30.99 -14.70
N ARG A 127 3.68 31.81 -15.20
CA ARG A 127 3.76 33.21 -14.79
C ARG A 127 2.50 33.95 -15.28
N PRO A 128 1.73 34.60 -14.39
CA PRO A 128 0.61 35.41 -14.82
C PRO A 128 1.07 36.53 -15.74
N LYS A 129 0.42 36.70 -16.88
CA LYS A 129 0.79 37.69 -17.90
C LYS A 129 0.63 39.15 -17.43
N LYS A 130 -0.10 39.37 -16.31
CA LYS A 130 -0.31 40.71 -15.68
C LYS A 130 0.20 40.68 -14.25
N ASN A 131 1.04 41.63 -13.88
CA ASN A 131 1.68 41.82 -12.55
C ASN A 131 2.85 40.92 -12.20
N LYS A 132 3.99 41.20 -12.79
CA LYS A 132 5.27 40.54 -12.49
C LYS A 132 5.84 40.82 -11.09
N SER A 133 5.31 41.80 -10.35
CA SER A 133 5.89 42.24 -9.07
C SER A 133 5.48 41.40 -7.85
N SER A 134 4.29 40.76 -7.87
CA SER A 134 3.79 40.00 -6.71
C SER A 134 4.29 38.55 -6.68
N SER A 135 4.69 37.97 -7.81
CA SER A 135 5.15 36.57 -7.89
C SER A 135 6.66 36.37 -7.58
N ILE A 136 7.42 37.46 -7.49
CA ILE A 136 8.88 37.42 -7.22
C ILE A 136 9.19 37.37 -5.72
N VAL A 137 8.26 37.80 -4.86
CA VAL A 137 8.46 37.90 -3.41
C VAL A 137 8.61 36.54 -2.73
N ALA A 138 8.03 35.47 -3.29
CA ALA A 138 8.12 34.13 -2.73
C ALA A 138 9.54 33.48 -2.89
N ARG A 139 10.36 33.99 -3.82
CA ARG A 139 11.68 33.40 -4.15
C ARG A 139 12.84 33.94 -3.29
N LYS A 140 12.63 34.97 -2.47
CA LYS A 140 13.70 35.62 -1.67
C LYS A 140 13.67 35.35 -0.16
N LYS A 141 12.74 34.54 0.35
CA LYS A 141 12.71 34.18 1.77
C LYS A 141 12.89 32.69 1.94
N GLY A 142 14.10 32.29 2.08
CA GLY A 142 14.46 30.99 2.59
C GLY A 142 15.53 30.30 1.76
N ILE A 143 16.75 30.55 2.16
CA ILE A 143 17.74 29.50 2.46
C ILE A 143 18.94 30.29 3.02
N PRO A 144 19.33 30.06 4.28
CA PRO A 144 20.70 30.34 4.69
C PRO A 144 21.62 29.30 4.09
#